data_c6a98997845b35ab8039a4bc61e5d39f
#
_entry.id   c6a98997845b35ab8039a4bc61e5d39f
#
_cell.length_a   1.000
_cell.length_b   1.000
_cell.length_c   1.000
_cell.angle_alpha   90.00
_cell.angle_beta   90.00
_cell.angle_gamma   90.00
#
_symmetry.space_group_name_H-M   'P 1'
#
loop_
_entity.id
_entity.type
_entity.pdbx_description
1 polymer ?
#
loop_
_entity_poly.entity_id
_entity_poly.type
_entity_poly.pdbx_seq_one_letter_code
_entity_poly.pdbx_strand_id
1 'polypeptide(L)'
;MSWGQRVLAKRLPEFLRLHPAIEIEVELSDQLVDIARHRIDIALRWSATTQHEMHCISLSPIGWLLAASPSYLTEAGVPRQPEDLTKHACFSYWREQADDTWSLSIFDADPKRAARKEVKVKGRYHVNNPEAVADAAISGLGIAMLPDYLCDEALKNGRLVQVLPDWKPQTRFGSHITAVVAPERMLLSRNRVLLDFLKGDS
;
A
#
# COMPACT_ATOMS: atom_id res chain seq x y z
N MET A 1 0.70 6.38 6.40
CA MET A 1 1.49 6.13 7.64
C MET A 1 2.30 4.82 7.57
N SER A 2 1.72 3.66 7.31
CA SER A 2 2.44 2.35 7.36
C SER A 2 3.66 2.24 6.43
N TRP A 3 3.59 2.70 5.18
CA TRP A 3 4.75 2.69 4.28
C TRP A 3 5.89 3.56 4.83
N GLY A 4 5.56 4.73 5.36
CA GLY A 4 6.54 5.60 6.02
C GLY A 4 7.26 4.91 7.18
N GLN A 5 6.54 4.12 7.97
CA GLN A 5 7.09 3.40 9.11
C GLN A 5 7.86 2.13 8.70
N ARG A 6 7.34 1.36 7.73
CA ARG A 6 7.92 0.06 7.34
C ARG A 6 9.06 0.17 6.34
N VAL A 7 9.02 1.19 5.47
CA VAL A 7 9.98 1.34 4.37
C VAL A 7 10.83 2.61 4.56
N LEU A 8 10.21 3.79 4.59
CA LEU A 8 10.94 5.05 4.65
C LEU A 8 11.85 5.14 5.89
N ALA A 9 11.30 4.90 7.08
CA ALA A 9 12.03 5.03 8.34
C ALA A 9 13.26 4.10 8.43
N LYS A 10 13.26 2.98 7.70
CA LYS A 10 14.42 2.08 7.62
C LYS A 10 15.51 2.58 6.68
N ARG A 11 15.17 3.39 5.68
CA ARG A 11 16.11 3.94 4.69
C ARG A 11 16.76 5.24 5.15
N LEU A 12 16.03 6.06 5.91
CA LEU A 12 16.51 7.38 6.35
C LEU A 12 17.83 7.37 7.13
N PRO A 13 18.12 6.38 8.02
CA PRO A 13 19.43 6.34 8.70
C PRO A 13 20.62 6.23 7.75
N GLU A 14 20.48 5.51 6.64
CA GLU A 14 21.50 5.41 5.61
C GLU A 14 21.66 6.75 4.88
N PHE A 15 20.56 7.35 4.48
CA PHE A 15 20.56 8.67 3.85
C PHE A 15 21.27 9.73 4.70
N LEU A 16 20.95 9.79 6.00
CA LEU A 16 21.56 10.76 6.93
C LEU A 16 23.06 10.52 7.15
N ARG A 17 23.51 9.25 7.08
CA ARG A 17 24.95 8.96 7.11
C ARG A 17 25.68 9.44 5.86
N LEU A 18 25.04 9.34 4.69
CA LEU A 18 25.60 9.83 3.42
C LEU A 18 25.56 11.35 3.29
N HIS A 19 24.63 12.01 4.00
CA HIS A 19 24.40 13.46 3.92
C HIS A 19 24.36 14.11 5.29
N PRO A 20 25.52 14.20 6.01
CA PRO A 20 25.56 14.64 7.41
C PRO A 20 25.17 16.11 7.64
N ALA A 21 25.11 16.92 6.57
CA ALA A 21 24.67 18.32 6.64
C ALA A 21 23.13 18.47 6.46
N ILE A 22 22.40 17.39 6.24
CA ILE A 22 20.94 17.41 6.06
C ILE A 22 20.26 16.99 7.36
N GLU A 23 19.32 17.80 7.80
CA GLU A 23 18.38 17.46 8.87
C GLU A 23 17.03 17.10 8.27
N ILE A 24 16.38 16.08 8.82
CA ILE A 24 15.06 15.62 8.38
C ILE A 24 14.11 15.58 9.57
N GLU A 25 12.98 16.26 9.41
CA GLU A 25 11.81 16.11 10.25
C GLU A 25 10.78 15.26 9.49
N VAL A 26 10.26 14.20 10.11
CA VAL A 26 9.31 13.27 9.49
C VAL A 26 8.02 13.24 10.28
N GLU A 27 6.93 13.62 9.64
CA GLU A 27 5.58 13.40 10.18
C GLU A 27 4.95 12.17 9.51
N LEU A 28 4.55 11.19 10.32
CA LEU A 28 3.86 9.98 9.87
C LEU A 28 2.36 10.12 10.15
N SER A 29 1.61 10.57 9.15
CA SER A 29 0.18 10.81 9.25
C SER A 29 -0.54 10.28 8.00
N ASP A 30 -1.79 9.81 8.16
CA ASP A 30 -2.67 9.48 7.05
C ASP A 30 -3.61 10.64 6.70
N GLN A 31 -3.52 11.75 7.39
CA GLN A 31 -4.30 12.95 7.08
C GLN A 31 -3.80 13.62 5.80
N LEU A 32 -4.73 14.09 5.00
CA LEU A 32 -4.41 14.94 3.85
C LEU A 32 -4.12 16.34 4.37
N VAL A 33 -2.83 16.68 4.43
CA VAL A 33 -2.38 18.02 4.81
C VAL A 33 -2.13 18.88 3.57
N ASP A 34 -2.39 20.18 3.70
CA ASP A 34 -2.00 21.17 2.71
C ASP A 34 -0.49 21.40 2.80
N ILE A 35 0.23 20.97 1.77
CA ILE A 35 1.70 20.99 1.70
C ILE A 35 2.23 22.42 1.80
N ALA A 36 1.59 23.36 1.11
CA ALA A 36 2.01 24.74 1.09
C ALA A 36 1.82 25.44 2.46
N ARG A 37 0.66 25.22 3.07
CA ARG A 37 0.30 25.82 4.36
C ARG A 37 1.15 25.28 5.53
N HIS A 38 1.51 23.99 5.50
CA HIS A 38 2.26 23.34 6.59
C HIS A 38 3.77 23.33 6.39
N ARG A 39 4.29 24.05 5.36
CA ARG A 39 5.72 24.13 5.05
C ARG A 39 6.41 22.79 4.84
N ILE A 40 5.67 21.81 4.31
CA ILE A 40 6.19 20.49 4.00
C ILE A 40 7.03 20.58 2.72
N ASP A 41 8.28 20.12 2.78
CA ASP A 41 9.16 20.09 1.62
C ASP A 41 8.76 18.97 0.64
N ILE A 42 8.46 17.78 1.14
CA ILE A 42 8.10 16.60 0.34
C ILE A 42 6.99 15.85 1.07
N ALA A 43 5.86 15.63 0.43
CA ALA A 43 4.80 14.73 0.93
C ALA A 43 4.82 13.42 0.15
N LEU A 44 4.90 12.29 0.85
CA LEU A 44 4.81 10.95 0.26
C LEU A 44 3.38 10.44 0.35
N ARG A 45 2.80 10.02 -0.77
CA ARG A 45 1.39 9.60 -0.83
C ARG A 45 1.21 8.35 -1.67
N TRP A 46 0.25 7.53 -1.30
CA TRP A 46 -0.32 6.54 -2.20
C TRP A 46 -1.17 7.26 -3.23
N SER A 47 -0.99 6.94 -4.50
CA SER A 47 -1.64 7.57 -5.65
C SER A 47 -1.22 9.03 -5.89
N ALA A 48 -1.06 9.37 -7.15
CA ALA A 48 -0.92 10.74 -7.58
C ALA A 48 -2.29 11.43 -7.47
N THR A 49 -2.54 12.09 -6.35
CA THR A 49 -3.56 13.14 -6.37
C THR A 49 -3.00 14.21 -7.30
N THR A 50 -3.55 14.35 -8.48
CA THR A 50 -3.21 15.41 -9.43
C THR A 50 -3.61 16.76 -8.80
N GLN A 51 -2.73 17.33 -8.01
CA GLN A 51 -2.77 18.73 -7.70
C GLN A 51 -2.08 19.41 -8.88
N HIS A 52 -2.85 20.10 -9.71
CA HIS A 52 -2.40 20.71 -10.98
C HIS A 52 -1.18 21.64 -10.85
N GLU A 53 -0.80 22.04 -9.64
CA GLU A 53 0.31 22.96 -9.35
C GLU A 53 1.50 22.29 -8.68
N MET A 54 1.52 20.97 -8.47
CA MET A 54 2.57 20.26 -7.76
C MET A 54 3.36 19.31 -8.66
N HIS A 55 4.65 19.14 -8.39
CA HIS A 55 5.43 18.07 -8.99
C HIS A 55 5.09 16.73 -8.34
N CYS A 56 4.63 15.78 -9.13
CA CYS A 56 4.33 14.43 -8.71
C CYS A 56 5.40 13.47 -9.27
N ILE A 57 6.18 12.85 -8.40
CA ILE A 57 7.29 11.98 -8.76
C ILE A 57 7.02 10.59 -8.23
N SER A 58 6.91 9.61 -9.14
CA SER A 58 6.80 8.20 -8.74
C SER A 58 8.12 7.72 -8.14
N LEU A 59 8.06 7.13 -6.93
CA LEU A 59 9.25 6.67 -6.20
C LEU A 59 9.36 5.14 -6.20
N SER A 60 8.29 4.46 -5.82
CA SER A 60 8.32 3.01 -5.60
C SER A 60 6.99 2.40 -6.02
N PRO A 61 6.98 1.28 -6.74
CA PRO A 61 5.75 0.53 -6.97
C PRO A 61 5.24 -0.07 -5.67
N ILE A 62 3.92 -0.27 -5.59
CA ILE A 62 3.24 -1.02 -4.54
C ILE A 62 2.36 -2.07 -5.19
N GLY A 63 2.62 -3.33 -4.89
CA GLY A 63 1.73 -4.43 -5.20
C GLY A 63 0.61 -4.54 -4.15
N TRP A 64 -0.54 -5.02 -4.59
CA TRP A 64 -1.63 -5.40 -3.70
C TRP A 64 -1.91 -6.88 -3.87
N LEU A 65 -2.19 -7.56 -2.78
CA LEU A 65 -2.49 -8.98 -2.78
C LEU A 65 -3.58 -9.33 -1.76
N LEU A 66 -4.16 -10.51 -1.91
CA LEU A 66 -5.05 -11.11 -0.93
C LEU A 66 -4.25 -12.12 -0.12
N ALA A 67 -4.38 -12.07 1.19
CA ALA A 67 -3.69 -13.00 2.09
C ALA A 67 -4.57 -13.42 3.26
N ALA A 68 -4.32 -14.62 3.77
CA ALA A 68 -4.93 -15.15 4.98
C ALA A 68 -3.94 -16.04 5.73
N SER A 69 -4.17 -16.29 7.01
CA SER A 69 -3.38 -17.28 7.74
C SER A 69 -3.70 -18.71 7.30
N PRO A 70 -2.73 -19.64 7.38
CA PRO A 70 -2.99 -21.08 7.13
C PRO A 70 -4.09 -21.63 8.01
N SER A 71 -4.19 -21.23 9.28
CA SER A 71 -5.24 -21.69 10.20
C SER A 71 -6.62 -21.31 9.71
N TYR A 72 -6.82 -20.07 9.29
CA TYR A 72 -8.10 -19.64 8.71
C TYR A 72 -8.47 -20.47 7.46
N LEU A 73 -7.53 -20.66 6.56
CA LEU A 73 -7.78 -21.41 5.32
C LEU A 73 -8.06 -22.90 5.56
N THR A 74 -7.50 -23.46 6.63
CA THR A 74 -7.80 -24.85 7.05
C THR A 74 -9.25 -24.99 7.52
N GLU A 75 -9.78 -24.00 8.24
CA GLU A 75 -11.14 -24.02 8.77
C GLU A 75 -12.18 -23.60 7.73
N ALA A 76 -11.92 -22.52 7.00
CA ALA A 76 -12.89 -21.89 6.09
C ALA A 76 -12.77 -22.37 4.64
N GLY A 77 -11.73 -23.14 4.31
CA GLY A 77 -11.40 -23.53 2.94
C GLY A 77 -10.56 -22.49 2.20
N VAL A 78 -10.01 -22.91 1.07
CA VAL A 78 -9.20 -22.05 0.19
C VAL A 78 -10.05 -21.60 -0.99
N PRO A 79 -10.29 -20.30 -1.19
CA PRO A 79 -11.02 -19.80 -2.35
C PRO A 79 -10.23 -20.09 -3.64
N ARG A 80 -10.92 -20.55 -4.68
CA ARG A 80 -10.31 -20.90 -5.98
C ARG A 80 -10.60 -19.88 -7.08
N GLN A 81 -11.62 -19.05 -6.86
CA GLN A 81 -12.05 -18.00 -7.77
C GLN A 81 -12.58 -16.81 -6.98
N PRO A 82 -12.63 -15.61 -7.55
CA PRO A 82 -13.09 -14.40 -6.84
C PRO A 82 -14.45 -14.53 -6.18
N GLU A 83 -15.38 -15.22 -6.82
CA GLU A 83 -16.76 -15.40 -6.33
C GLU A 83 -16.82 -16.18 -5.00
N ASP A 84 -15.82 -17.01 -4.71
CA ASP A 84 -15.75 -17.74 -3.45
C ASP A 84 -15.54 -16.81 -2.25
N LEU A 85 -14.96 -15.61 -2.45
CA LEU A 85 -14.76 -14.62 -1.40
C LEU A 85 -16.05 -14.19 -0.71
N THR A 86 -17.21 -14.35 -1.38
CA THR A 86 -18.53 -14.08 -0.79
C THR A 86 -18.86 -14.97 0.40
N LYS A 87 -18.17 -16.11 0.52
CA LYS A 87 -18.33 -17.09 1.60
C LYS A 87 -17.32 -16.92 2.73
N HIS A 88 -16.34 -16.02 2.54
CA HIS A 88 -15.28 -15.79 3.51
C HIS A 88 -15.48 -14.49 4.29
N ALA A 89 -14.92 -14.43 5.49
CA ALA A 89 -14.73 -13.18 6.19
C ALA A 89 -13.60 -12.41 5.47
N CYS A 90 -13.92 -11.22 4.96
CA CYS A 90 -12.98 -10.40 4.20
C CYS A 90 -12.89 -9.01 4.82
N PHE A 91 -11.69 -8.43 4.85
CA PHE A 91 -11.48 -7.08 5.34
C PHE A 91 -10.31 -6.41 4.65
N SER A 92 -10.43 -5.09 4.53
CA SER A 92 -9.42 -4.23 3.93
C SER A 92 -9.27 -2.95 4.71
N TYR A 93 -8.17 -2.26 4.46
CA TYR A 93 -8.00 -0.90 4.94
C TYR A 93 -9.08 0.01 4.34
N TRP A 94 -9.77 0.79 5.19
CA TRP A 94 -10.72 1.78 4.73
C TRP A 94 -10.36 3.18 5.27
N ARG A 95 -10.70 4.22 4.54
CA ARG A 95 -10.38 5.60 4.93
C ARG A 95 -11.62 6.44 5.22
N GLU A 96 -12.66 6.34 4.40
CA GLU A 96 -13.86 7.16 4.51
C GLU A 96 -15.16 6.36 4.46
N GLN A 97 -15.18 5.26 3.73
CA GLN A 97 -16.30 4.34 3.59
C GLN A 97 -15.81 2.90 3.59
N ALA A 98 -16.63 2.00 4.13
CA ALA A 98 -16.34 0.59 4.07
C ALA A 98 -16.22 0.12 2.62
N ASP A 99 -15.08 -0.47 2.28
CA ASP A 99 -14.79 -1.00 0.96
C ASP A 99 -15.33 -2.44 0.91
N ASP A 100 -16.63 -2.57 0.62
CA ASP A 100 -17.35 -3.85 0.60
C ASP A 100 -17.35 -4.53 -0.78
N THR A 101 -16.77 -3.87 -1.80
CA THR A 101 -16.68 -4.40 -3.17
C THR A 101 -15.23 -4.41 -3.62
N TRP A 102 -14.69 -5.61 -3.83
CA TRP A 102 -13.34 -5.79 -4.32
C TRP A 102 -13.33 -5.99 -5.84
N SER A 103 -12.53 -5.19 -6.52
CA SER A 103 -12.25 -5.37 -7.93
C SER A 103 -10.94 -6.14 -8.10
N LEU A 104 -11.01 -7.26 -8.79
CA LEU A 104 -9.88 -8.17 -9.04
C LEU A 104 -9.68 -8.32 -10.54
N SER A 105 -8.44 -8.34 -11.01
CA SER A 105 -8.13 -8.54 -12.43
C SER A 105 -7.03 -9.57 -12.64
N ILE A 106 -7.17 -10.35 -13.70
CA ILE A 106 -6.06 -11.09 -14.31
C ILE A 106 -5.54 -10.20 -15.43
N PHE A 107 -4.24 -9.91 -15.37
CA PHE A 107 -3.57 -9.22 -16.45
C PHE A 107 -2.92 -10.29 -17.35
N ASP A 108 -3.40 -10.43 -18.59
CA ASP A 108 -2.83 -11.33 -19.57
C ASP A 108 -2.39 -10.53 -20.78
N ALA A 109 -1.29 -10.95 -21.41
CA ALA A 109 -0.81 -10.35 -22.66
C ALA A 109 -1.81 -10.56 -23.82
N ASP A 110 -2.64 -11.62 -23.75
CA ASP A 110 -3.79 -11.82 -24.63
C ASP A 110 -5.03 -11.14 -24.01
N PRO A 111 -5.57 -10.07 -24.64
CA PRO A 111 -6.77 -9.39 -24.15
C PRO A 111 -8.00 -10.30 -23.97
N LYS A 112 -8.04 -11.43 -24.66
CA LYS A 112 -9.12 -12.41 -24.52
C LYS A 112 -9.06 -13.20 -23.21
N ARG A 113 -7.91 -13.24 -22.58
CA ARG A 113 -7.69 -13.89 -21.28
C ARG A 113 -7.69 -12.91 -20.13
N ALA A 114 -7.55 -11.61 -20.39
CA ALA A 114 -7.72 -10.57 -19.39
C ALA A 114 -9.16 -10.65 -18.86
N ALA A 115 -9.29 -10.75 -17.55
CA ALA A 115 -10.58 -10.82 -16.88
C ALA A 115 -10.61 -9.83 -15.73
N ARG A 116 -11.76 -9.20 -15.51
CA ARG A 116 -12.04 -8.36 -14.36
C ARG A 116 -13.30 -8.86 -13.67
N LYS A 117 -13.25 -8.94 -12.35
CA LYS A 117 -14.35 -9.36 -11.49
C LYS A 117 -14.54 -8.36 -10.37
N GLU A 118 -15.79 -8.07 -10.07
CA GLU A 118 -16.18 -7.31 -8.89
C GLU A 118 -16.92 -8.25 -7.94
N VAL A 119 -16.47 -8.31 -6.70
CA VAL A 119 -17.02 -9.22 -5.70
C VAL A 119 -17.41 -8.41 -4.47
N LYS A 120 -18.67 -8.55 -4.07
CA LYS A 120 -19.14 -7.98 -2.82
C LYS A 120 -18.68 -8.86 -1.67
N VAL A 121 -17.85 -8.30 -0.79
CA VAL A 121 -17.24 -8.99 0.36
C VAL A 121 -17.86 -8.52 1.67
N LYS A 122 -17.73 -9.34 2.71
CA LYS A 122 -18.24 -9.02 4.04
C LYS A 122 -17.19 -9.35 5.10
N GLY A 123 -17.10 -8.50 6.11
CA GLY A 123 -16.25 -8.73 7.27
C GLY A 123 -16.81 -8.00 8.49
N ARG A 124 -16.38 -8.43 9.67
CA ARG A 124 -16.79 -7.83 10.94
C ARG A 124 -15.72 -6.91 11.56
N TYR A 125 -14.62 -6.68 10.83
CA TYR A 125 -13.53 -5.85 11.29
C TYR A 125 -13.30 -4.71 10.30
N HIS A 126 -13.42 -3.49 10.79
CA HIS A 126 -13.27 -2.26 10.01
C HIS A 126 -12.27 -1.37 10.71
N VAL A 127 -11.16 -1.07 10.04
CA VAL A 127 -10.07 -0.28 10.62
C VAL A 127 -9.38 0.56 9.54
N ASN A 128 -8.98 1.76 9.90
CA ASN A 128 -8.26 2.69 9.04
C ASN A 128 -6.73 2.61 9.21
N ASN A 129 -6.22 1.45 9.60
CA ASN A 129 -4.79 1.19 9.75
C ASN A 129 -4.44 -0.14 9.06
N PRO A 130 -3.61 -0.12 8.00
CA PRO A 130 -3.26 -1.35 7.28
C PRO A 130 -2.39 -2.33 8.07
N GLU A 131 -1.64 -1.88 9.09
CA GLU A 131 -0.95 -2.76 10.02
C GLU A 131 -1.95 -3.63 10.80
N ALA A 132 -2.99 -2.99 11.34
CA ALA A 132 -4.04 -3.70 12.08
C ALA A 132 -4.81 -4.68 11.18
N VAL A 133 -4.96 -4.38 9.88
CA VAL A 133 -5.51 -5.31 8.89
C VAL A 133 -4.60 -6.53 8.72
N ALA A 134 -3.27 -6.33 8.63
CA ALA A 134 -2.31 -7.41 8.51
C ALA A 134 -2.30 -8.30 9.76
N ASP A 135 -2.31 -7.69 10.96
CA ASP A 135 -2.37 -8.43 12.24
C ASP A 135 -3.63 -9.28 12.36
N ALA A 136 -4.77 -8.74 11.92
CA ALA A 136 -6.04 -9.48 11.91
C ALA A 136 -5.98 -10.70 10.98
N ALA A 137 -5.39 -10.56 9.79
CA ALA A 137 -5.20 -11.69 8.86
C ALA A 137 -4.27 -12.75 9.44
N ILE A 138 -3.15 -12.35 10.03
CA ILE A 138 -2.19 -13.24 10.69
C ILE A 138 -2.86 -14.00 11.85
N SER A 139 -3.74 -13.31 12.58
CA SER A 139 -4.49 -13.90 13.71
C SER A 139 -5.66 -14.80 13.30
N GLY A 140 -5.87 -15.03 12.01
CA GLY A 140 -6.88 -15.97 11.53
C GLY A 140 -8.31 -15.40 11.44
N LEU A 141 -8.49 -14.08 11.39
CA LEU A 141 -9.83 -13.49 11.31
C LEU A 141 -10.49 -13.63 9.93
N GLY A 142 -9.70 -13.82 8.86
CA GLY A 142 -10.24 -13.88 7.51
C GLY A 142 -9.20 -13.59 6.44
N ILE A 143 -9.69 -13.27 5.23
CA ILE A 143 -8.89 -12.87 4.08
C ILE A 143 -8.77 -11.35 4.07
N ALA A 144 -7.54 -10.86 3.98
CA ALA A 144 -7.25 -9.43 3.91
C ALA A 144 -6.73 -9.01 2.54
N MET A 145 -7.12 -7.82 2.09
CA MET A 145 -6.48 -7.11 0.99
C MET A 145 -5.39 -6.20 1.56
N LEU A 146 -4.14 -6.46 1.20
CA LEU A 146 -2.97 -5.84 1.82
C LEU A 146 -1.95 -5.38 0.77
N PRO A 147 -1.21 -4.30 1.03
CA PRO A 147 -0.03 -3.97 0.24
C PRO A 147 1.10 -4.97 0.52
N ASP A 148 1.88 -5.28 -0.52
CA ASP A 148 2.94 -6.29 -0.51
C ASP A 148 3.97 -6.08 0.60
N TYR A 149 4.44 -4.86 0.81
CA TYR A 149 5.45 -4.53 1.83
C TYR A 149 5.02 -4.85 3.28
N LEU A 150 3.72 -5.03 3.55
CA LEU A 150 3.22 -5.48 4.85
C LEU A 150 3.16 -7.00 4.96
N CYS A 151 3.14 -7.70 3.83
CA CYS A 151 2.98 -9.14 3.78
C CYS A 151 4.30 -9.89 3.71
N ASP A 152 5.36 -9.29 3.19
CA ASP A 152 6.63 -9.94 2.83
C ASP A 152 7.21 -10.84 3.93
N GLU A 153 7.31 -10.34 5.15
CA GLU A 153 7.84 -11.11 6.27
C GLU A 153 6.89 -12.25 6.66
N ALA A 154 5.59 -11.97 6.71
CA ALA A 154 4.59 -12.98 7.11
C ALA A 154 4.42 -14.07 6.05
N LEU A 155 4.55 -13.75 4.77
CA LEU A 155 4.57 -14.73 3.68
C LEU A 155 5.84 -15.59 3.74
N LYS A 156 7.03 -14.97 3.91
CA LYS A 156 8.31 -15.70 4.00
C LYS A 156 8.36 -16.69 5.15
N ASN A 157 7.78 -16.36 6.29
CA ASN A 157 7.77 -17.23 7.47
C ASN A 157 6.49 -18.08 7.63
N GLY A 158 5.61 -18.09 6.61
CA GLY A 158 4.42 -18.93 6.56
C GLY A 158 3.27 -18.51 7.49
N ARG A 159 3.31 -17.32 8.10
CA ARG A 159 2.19 -16.80 8.90
C ARG A 159 1.03 -16.34 8.04
N LEU A 160 1.31 -15.94 6.80
CA LEU A 160 0.33 -15.66 5.77
C LEU A 160 0.59 -16.52 4.53
N VAL A 161 -0.46 -16.80 3.80
CA VAL A 161 -0.44 -17.42 2.47
C VAL A 161 -1.20 -16.51 1.53
N GLN A 162 -0.65 -16.31 0.33
CA GLN A 162 -1.35 -15.57 -0.71
C GLN A 162 -2.55 -16.35 -1.22
N VAL A 163 -3.67 -15.67 -1.33
CA VAL A 163 -4.94 -16.21 -1.80
C VAL A 163 -5.21 -15.67 -3.20
N LEU A 164 -5.70 -16.51 -4.11
CA LEU A 164 -5.98 -16.15 -5.52
C LEU A 164 -4.78 -15.46 -6.19
N PRO A 165 -3.60 -16.07 -6.28
CA PRO A 165 -2.36 -15.40 -6.72
C PRO A 165 -2.42 -14.89 -8.16
N ASP A 166 -3.27 -15.47 -9.02
CA ASP A 166 -3.47 -15.02 -10.40
C ASP A 166 -4.33 -13.76 -10.50
N TRP A 167 -5.02 -13.40 -9.42
CA TRP A 167 -5.91 -12.26 -9.36
C TRP A 167 -5.28 -11.10 -8.59
N LYS A 168 -5.11 -9.96 -9.27
CA LYS A 168 -4.55 -8.75 -8.66
C LYS A 168 -5.67 -7.81 -8.21
N PRO A 169 -5.69 -7.42 -6.94
CA PRO A 169 -6.60 -6.40 -6.46
C PRO A 169 -6.38 -5.07 -7.16
N GLN A 170 -7.47 -4.44 -7.57
CA GLN A 170 -7.50 -3.09 -8.09
C GLN A 170 -8.01 -2.18 -6.98
N THR A 171 -7.16 -1.33 -6.46
CA THR A 171 -7.50 -0.45 -5.35
C THR A 171 -7.53 1.02 -5.78
N ARG A 172 -8.33 1.82 -5.10
CA ARG A 172 -8.32 3.28 -5.26
C ARG A 172 -7.05 3.95 -4.72
N PHE A 173 -6.25 3.21 -3.97
CA PHE A 173 -5.00 3.73 -3.40
C PHE A 173 -3.84 3.77 -4.41
N GLY A 174 -4.07 3.28 -5.63
CA GLY A 174 -3.05 3.25 -6.68
C GLY A 174 -1.98 2.18 -6.46
N SER A 175 -0.98 2.21 -7.33
CA SER A 175 0.08 1.20 -7.42
C SER A 175 1.48 1.76 -7.17
N HIS A 176 1.59 3.00 -6.68
CA HIS A 176 2.89 3.64 -6.45
C HIS A 176 2.86 4.55 -5.22
N ILE A 177 4.02 4.66 -4.57
CA ILE A 177 4.32 5.79 -3.71
C ILE A 177 4.76 6.95 -4.58
N THR A 178 4.12 8.09 -4.41
CA THR A 178 4.41 9.32 -5.15
C THR A 178 4.86 10.41 -4.18
N ALA A 179 5.98 11.04 -4.49
CA ALA A 179 6.38 12.28 -3.84
C ALA A 179 5.63 13.44 -4.50
N VAL A 180 4.99 14.24 -3.67
CA VAL A 180 4.32 15.48 -4.06
C VAL A 180 5.12 16.65 -3.49
N VAL A 181 5.58 17.53 -4.37
CA VAL A 181 6.53 18.61 -4.04
C VAL A 181 6.09 19.90 -4.70
N ALA A 182 6.07 21.00 -3.95
CA ALA A 182 5.79 22.31 -4.51
C ALA A 182 6.93 22.76 -5.45
N PRO A 183 6.63 23.50 -6.54
CA PRO A 183 7.63 23.89 -7.55
C PRO A 183 8.86 24.58 -6.95
N GLU A 184 8.67 25.51 -6.03
CA GLU A 184 9.75 26.22 -5.35
C GLU A 184 10.61 25.30 -4.47
N ARG A 185 10.04 24.22 -3.92
CA ARG A 185 10.74 23.21 -3.11
C ARG A 185 11.58 22.27 -3.97
N MET A 186 11.20 22.05 -5.24
CA MET A 186 12.01 21.28 -6.19
C MET A 186 13.35 21.95 -6.53
N LEU A 187 13.46 23.26 -6.36
CA LEU A 187 14.70 23.99 -6.59
C LEU A 187 15.75 23.75 -5.49
N LEU A 188 15.35 23.28 -4.32
CA LEU A 188 16.24 23.01 -3.21
C LEU A 188 17.05 21.72 -3.46
N SER A 189 18.38 21.85 -3.46
CA SER A 189 19.29 20.73 -3.71
C SER A 189 19.09 19.57 -2.72
N ARG A 190 18.81 19.85 -1.44
CA ARG A 190 18.53 18.85 -0.41
C ARG A 190 17.31 17.97 -0.76
N ASN A 191 16.26 18.56 -1.32
CA ASN A 191 15.06 17.83 -1.71
C ASN A 191 15.32 16.91 -2.90
N ARG A 192 16.08 17.38 -3.90
CA ARG A 192 16.48 16.56 -5.05
C ARG A 192 17.32 15.37 -4.63
N VAL A 193 18.31 15.59 -3.77
CA VAL A 193 19.18 14.53 -3.26
C VAL A 193 18.37 13.46 -2.51
N LEU A 194 17.39 13.84 -1.68
CA LEU A 194 16.53 12.89 -1.00
C LEU A 194 15.62 12.12 -2.00
N LEU A 195 15.04 12.82 -2.97
CA LEU A 195 14.20 12.18 -4.00
C LEU A 195 14.99 11.17 -4.85
N ASP A 196 16.24 11.53 -5.23
CA ASP A 196 17.11 10.65 -6.01
C ASP A 196 17.52 9.41 -5.18
N PHE A 197 17.83 9.59 -3.89
CA PHE A 197 18.07 8.48 -2.97
C PHE A 197 16.84 7.54 -2.83
N LEU A 198 15.65 8.12 -2.73
CA LEU A 198 14.42 7.32 -2.59
C LEU A 198 14.05 6.55 -3.87
N LYS A 199 14.47 7.02 -5.05
CA LYS A 199 14.29 6.33 -6.33
C LYS A 199 15.29 5.19 -6.55
N GLY A 200 16.48 5.26 -5.98
CA GLY A 200 17.64 4.44 -6.33
C GLY A 200 17.54 2.94 -5.99
N ASP A 201 16.50 2.47 -5.30
CA ASP A 201 16.30 1.07 -4.90
C ASP A 201 15.06 0.44 -5.58
N SER A 202 14.78 0.78 -6.83
CA SER A 202 13.65 0.22 -7.60
C SER A 202 14.09 -0.93 -8.48
#